data_c493806966fd34c89fe86693306134ad
#
_entry.id   c493806966fd34c89fe86693306134ad
#
_cell.length_a   1.000
_cell.length_b   1.000
_cell.length_c   1.000
_cell.angle_alpha   90.00
_cell.angle_beta   90.00
_cell.angle_gamma   90.00
#
_symmetry.space_group_name_H-M   'P 1'
#
loop_
_entity.id
_entity.type
_entity.pdbx_description
1 polymer ?
#
loop_
_entity_poly.entity_id
_entity_poly.type
_entity_poly.pdbx_seq_one_letter_code
_entity_poly.pdbx_strand_id
1 'polypeptide(L)'
;THCISSAASDVYKRQGLPPGERPRLYLYGLSLGAMNSELSTDLYEVVADPFDGALWSGPPFTSRTWRMATDARVPGTPEWLPRFRDGSIIRFTAQRNNLDAASAPWGPIRIVYLQYASDPVTFFEPSSFYREPDWMKVPRGPDVSPALRWFPIVTGLQLAADMMLATTAPIGYGHLYAPEHYIDAWIEVTQPPPVDADTIARLKAFQAARFR
;
A
#
# COMPACT_ATOMS: atom_id res chain seq x y z
N THR A 1 -14.76 7.87 -17.10
CA THR A 1 -16.18 7.57 -16.72
C THR A 1 -16.54 6.10 -17.00
N HIS A 2 -15.95 5.46 -18.03
CA HIS A 2 -16.28 4.08 -18.41
C HIS A 2 -15.72 3.00 -17.47
N CYS A 3 -14.57 3.21 -16.82
CA CYS A 3 -14.01 2.22 -15.88
C CYS A 3 -14.84 2.04 -14.60
N ILE A 4 -15.47 3.11 -14.11
CA ILE A 4 -16.31 3.04 -12.91
C ILE A 4 -17.61 2.25 -13.19
N SER A 5 -18.13 2.36 -14.40
CA SER A 5 -19.37 1.67 -14.79
C SER A 5 -19.19 0.14 -14.92
N SER A 6 -18.04 -0.34 -15.39
CA SER A 6 -17.79 -1.79 -15.50
C SER A 6 -17.58 -2.44 -14.12
N ALA A 7 -16.77 -1.83 -13.25
CA ALA A 7 -16.55 -2.34 -11.91
C ALA A 7 -17.86 -2.38 -11.07
N ALA A 8 -18.67 -1.33 -11.13
CA ALA A 8 -19.98 -1.30 -10.48
C ALA A 8 -20.92 -2.40 -11.01
N SER A 9 -20.93 -2.63 -12.34
CA SER A 9 -21.74 -3.69 -12.95
C SER A 9 -21.35 -5.08 -12.47
N ASP A 10 -20.04 -5.34 -12.31
CA ASP A 10 -19.55 -6.65 -11.88
C ASP A 10 -19.81 -6.89 -10.39
N VAL A 11 -19.69 -5.88 -9.54
CA VAL A 11 -20.09 -5.94 -8.13
C VAL A 11 -21.60 -6.21 -8.01
N TYR A 12 -22.42 -5.54 -8.82
CA TYR A 12 -23.87 -5.73 -8.80
C TYR A 12 -24.27 -7.15 -9.19
N LYS A 13 -23.62 -7.73 -10.21
CA LYS A 13 -23.83 -9.14 -10.63
C LYS A 13 -23.43 -10.10 -9.50
N ARG A 14 -22.29 -9.86 -8.85
CA ARG A 14 -21.83 -10.66 -7.73
C ARG A 14 -22.83 -10.66 -6.58
N GLN A 15 -23.34 -9.50 -6.22
CA GLN A 15 -24.35 -9.35 -5.15
C GLN A 15 -25.67 -10.08 -5.44
N GLY A 16 -26.03 -10.23 -6.70
CA GLY A 16 -27.17 -11.02 -7.14
C GLY A 16 -27.02 -12.54 -6.97
N LEU A 17 -25.79 -13.04 -6.69
CA LEU A 17 -25.54 -14.46 -6.48
C LEU A 17 -25.75 -14.83 -5.00
N PRO A 18 -26.15 -16.10 -4.71
CA PRO A 18 -26.16 -16.62 -3.35
C PRO A 18 -24.77 -16.47 -2.70
N PRO A 19 -24.67 -16.19 -1.38
CA PRO A 19 -23.38 -15.94 -0.72
C PRO A 19 -22.33 -17.03 -0.95
N GLY A 20 -22.73 -18.30 -1.01
CA GLY A 20 -21.81 -19.43 -1.26
C GLY A 20 -21.33 -19.60 -2.70
N GLU A 21 -21.93 -18.88 -3.65
CA GLU A 21 -21.59 -18.92 -5.10
C GLU A 21 -20.87 -17.65 -5.55
N ARG A 22 -20.70 -16.68 -4.66
CA ARG A 22 -20.05 -15.42 -4.99
C ARG A 22 -18.55 -15.63 -5.24
N PRO A 23 -18.02 -15.16 -6.37
CA PRO A 23 -16.58 -15.17 -6.60
C PRO A 23 -15.88 -14.27 -5.58
N ARG A 24 -14.61 -14.56 -5.29
CA ARG A 24 -13.79 -13.72 -4.41
C ARG A 24 -13.67 -12.31 -4.99
N LEU A 25 -13.77 -11.32 -4.10
CA LEU A 25 -13.66 -9.91 -4.44
C LEU A 25 -12.37 -9.33 -3.88
N TYR A 26 -11.53 -8.82 -4.76
CA TYR A 26 -10.29 -8.15 -4.40
C TYR A 26 -10.32 -6.70 -4.89
N LEU A 27 -9.90 -5.80 -4.01
CA LEU A 27 -9.81 -4.38 -4.31
C LEU A 27 -8.36 -4.01 -4.63
N TYR A 28 -8.19 -3.09 -5.57
CA TYR A 28 -6.88 -2.58 -5.94
C TYR A 28 -6.93 -1.09 -6.19
N GLY A 29 -5.87 -0.41 -5.79
CA GLY A 29 -5.68 1.00 -6.10
C GLY A 29 -4.24 1.44 -5.95
N LEU A 30 -3.84 2.39 -6.79
CA LEU A 30 -2.58 3.11 -6.71
C LEU A 30 -2.89 4.59 -6.51
N SER A 31 -2.18 5.26 -5.60
CA SER A 31 -2.32 6.70 -5.37
C SER A 31 -3.76 7.10 -5.01
N LEU A 32 -4.34 8.03 -5.74
CA LEU A 32 -5.76 8.42 -5.60
C LEU A 32 -6.71 7.22 -5.79
N GLY A 33 -6.32 6.24 -6.60
CA GLY A 33 -7.08 5.00 -6.74
C GLY A 33 -7.11 4.18 -5.44
N ALA A 34 -6.01 4.15 -4.67
CA ALA A 34 -5.96 3.53 -3.35
C ALA A 34 -6.91 4.24 -2.38
N MET A 35 -6.84 5.57 -2.31
CA MET A 35 -7.72 6.38 -1.46
C MET A 35 -9.19 6.21 -1.82
N ASN A 36 -9.53 6.23 -3.11
CA ASN A 36 -10.91 6.04 -3.56
C ASN A 36 -11.41 4.62 -3.28
N SER A 37 -10.54 3.61 -3.42
CA SER A 37 -10.86 2.23 -3.07
C SER A 37 -11.08 2.08 -1.57
N GLU A 38 -10.28 2.72 -0.72
CA GLU A 38 -10.53 2.77 0.73
C GLU A 38 -11.89 3.40 1.07
N LEU A 39 -12.21 4.52 0.42
CA LEU A 39 -13.47 5.23 0.64
C LEU A 39 -14.71 4.42 0.20
N SER A 40 -14.53 3.48 -0.74
CA SER A 40 -15.60 2.57 -1.16
C SER A 40 -15.83 1.41 -0.17
N THR A 41 -14.99 1.24 0.84
CA THR A 41 -15.12 0.20 1.87
C THR A 41 -15.82 0.74 3.11
N ASP A 42 -17.05 1.26 2.93
CA ASP A 42 -17.89 1.65 4.07
C ASP A 42 -18.19 0.43 4.95
N LEU A 43 -18.27 0.65 6.26
CA LEU A 43 -18.51 -0.42 7.23
C LEU A 43 -19.75 -1.25 6.90
N TYR A 44 -20.83 -0.60 6.51
CA TYR A 44 -22.10 -1.28 6.21
C TYR A 44 -22.00 -2.14 4.95
N GLU A 45 -21.31 -1.64 3.92
CA GLU A 45 -21.06 -2.39 2.68
C GLU A 45 -20.16 -3.61 2.95
N VAL A 46 -19.09 -3.43 3.72
CA VAL A 46 -18.19 -4.52 4.09
C VAL A 46 -18.87 -5.60 4.93
N VAL A 47 -19.80 -5.21 5.81
CA VAL A 47 -20.57 -6.16 6.62
C VAL A 47 -21.62 -6.89 5.78
N ALA A 48 -22.25 -6.21 4.82
CA ALA A 48 -23.27 -6.78 3.96
C ALA A 48 -22.69 -7.70 2.87
N ASP A 49 -21.56 -7.31 2.29
CA ASP A 49 -20.87 -8.05 1.22
C ASP A 49 -19.35 -7.90 1.35
N PRO A 50 -18.70 -8.67 2.24
CA PRO A 50 -17.28 -8.53 2.51
C PRO A 50 -16.43 -8.84 1.27
N PHE A 51 -15.38 -8.03 1.07
CA PHE A 51 -14.32 -8.35 0.14
C PHE A 51 -13.28 -9.28 0.79
N ASP A 52 -12.59 -10.07 -0.02
CA ASP A 52 -11.60 -11.04 0.47
C ASP A 52 -10.24 -10.41 0.77
N GLY A 53 -9.90 -9.34 0.05
CA GLY A 53 -8.65 -8.62 0.28
C GLY A 53 -8.50 -7.36 -0.56
N ALA A 54 -7.52 -6.55 -0.18
CA ALA A 54 -7.18 -5.33 -0.89
C ALA A 54 -5.67 -5.15 -1.00
N LEU A 55 -5.22 -4.61 -2.14
CA LEU A 55 -3.86 -4.13 -2.33
C LEU A 55 -3.90 -2.65 -2.66
N TRP A 56 -3.43 -1.83 -1.74
CA TRP A 56 -3.37 -0.39 -1.90
C TRP A 56 -1.92 0.08 -1.93
N SER A 57 -1.53 0.73 -3.01
CA SER A 57 -0.15 1.16 -3.25
C SER A 57 -0.06 2.67 -3.22
N GLY A 58 0.95 3.20 -2.52
CA GLY A 58 1.21 4.63 -2.44
C GLY A 58 -0.02 5.48 -2.10
N PRO A 59 -0.78 5.16 -1.05
CA PRO A 59 -1.96 5.95 -0.70
C PRO A 59 -1.52 7.39 -0.39
N PRO A 60 -2.27 8.40 -0.81
CA PRO A 60 -1.99 9.76 -0.40
C PRO A 60 -2.03 9.91 1.13
N PHE A 61 -1.22 10.80 1.67
CA PHE A 61 -1.14 11.09 3.11
C PHE A 61 -2.50 11.47 3.74
N THR A 62 -3.52 11.77 2.94
CA THR A 62 -4.89 12.06 3.38
C THR A 62 -5.77 10.82 3.49
N SER A 63 -5.31 9.65 3.07
CA SER A 63 -6.06 8.38 3.13
C SER A 63 -6.37 8.00 4.58
N ARG A 64 -7.64 7.81 4.89
CA ARG A 64 -8.12 7.68 6.28
C ARG A 64 -7.70 6.38 6.95
N THR A 65 -7.89 5.25 6.26
CA THR A 65 -7.54 3.93 6.80
C THR A 65 -6.04 3.79 6.95
N TRP A 66 -5.29 4.27 5.97
CA TRP A 66 -3.83 4.32 6.02
C TRP A 66 -3.35 5.11 7.25
N ARG A 67 -3.84 6.34 7.44
CA ARG A 67 -3.48 7.18 8.59
C ARG A 67 -3.82 6.49 9.91
N MET A 68 -5.04 6.00 10.04
CA MET A 68 -5.48 5.30 11.26
C MET A 68 -4.55 4.13 11.58
N ALA A 69 -4.20 3.31 10.59
CA ALA A 69 -3.32 2.16 10.79
C ALA A 69 -1.87 2.57 11.10
N THR A 70 -1.38 3.63 10.44
CA THR A 70 -0.02 4.15 10.62
C THR A 70 0.13 4.87 11.97
N ASP A 71 -0.84 5.68 12.36
CA ASP A 71 -0.82 6.40 13.64
C ASP A 71 -0.98 5.45 14.84
N ALA A 72 -1.78 4.39 14.69
CA ALA A 72 -1.97 3.35 15.71
C ALA A 72 -0.96 2.18 15.58
N ARG A 73 0.19 2.39 14.94
CA ARG A 73 1.22 1.37 14.78
C ARG A 73 1.79 0.90 16.10
N VAL A 74 2.27 -0.32 16.11
CA VAL A 74 3.00 -0.87 17.26
C VAL A 74 4.21 0.02 17.57
N PRO A 75 4.36 0.48 18.83
CA PRO A 75 5.49 1.34 19.22
C PRO A 75 6.84 0.73 18.82
N GLY A 76 7.73 1.57 18.31
CA GLY A 76 9.06 1.16 17.83
C GLY A 76 9.10 0.71 16.37
N THR A 77 7.96 0.59 15.69
CA THR A 77 7.95 0.38 14.24
C THR A 77 7.98 1.71 13.48
N PRO A 78 8.77 1.80 12.38
CA PRO A 78 8.89 3.05 11.64
C PRO A 78 7.59 3.37 10.88
N GLU A 79 7.36 4.64 10.61
CA GLU A 79 6.18 5.10 9.88
C GLU A 79 6.13 4.57 8.43
N TRP A 80 7.27 4.42 7.80
CA TRP A 80 7.36 3.89 6.43
C TRP A 80 7.11 2.38 6.33
N LEU A 81 7.20 1.63 7.45
CA LEU A 81 6.90 0.20 7.53
C LEU A 81 6.24 -0.09 8.90
N PRO A 82 5.04 0.42 9.12
CA PRO A 82 4.36 0.25 10.39
C PRO A 82 3.85 -1.19 10.57
N ARG A 83 3.79 -1.65 11.81
CA ARG A 83 3.00 -2.82 12.16
C ARG A 83 1.71 -2.35 12.83
N PHE A 84 0.59 -2.74 12.25
CA PHE A 84 -0.71 -2.43 12.81
C PHE A 84 -1.25 -3.63 13.59
N ARG A 85 -1.41 -3.47 14.91
CA ARG A 85 -1.86 -4.54 15.81
C ARG A 85 -1.00 -5.82 15.62
N ASP A 86 -1.65 -6.97 15.51
CA ASP A 86 -1.03 -8.27 15.28
C ASP A 86 -0.78 -8.60 13.79
N GLY A 87 -1.25 -7.76 12.88
CA GLY A 87 -1.14 -7.95 11.44
C GLY A 87 -2.14 -8.96 10.85
N SER A 88 -3.20 -9.28 11.56
CA SER A 88 -4.23 -10.22 11.07
C SER A 88 -5.13 -9.64 9.96
N ILE A 89 -5.23 -8.31 9.84
CA ILE A 89 -6.09 -7.65 8.83
C ILE A 89 -5.28 -6.75 7.91
N ILE A 90 -4.38 -5.92 8.46
CA ILE A 90 -3.59 -4.95 7.71
C ILE A 90 -2.11 -5.25 7.90
N ARG A 91 -1.40 -5.37 6.78
CA ARG A 91 0.08 -5.47 6.73
C ARG A 91 0.65 -4.44 5.77
N PHE A 92 1.89 -4.07 6.03
CA PHE A 92 2.63 -3.12 5.22
C PHE A 92 3.86 -3.79 4.62
N THR A 93 4.17 -3.43 3.39
CA THR A 93 5.36 -3.90 2.67
C THR A 93 6.00 -2.76 1.86
N ALA A 94 7.25 -2.96 1.49
CA ALA A 94 8.04 -1.98 0.74
C ALA A 94 8.83 -2.71 -0.35
N GLN A 95 10.03 -2.22 -0.71
CA GLN A 95 10.91 -2.83 -1.71
C GLN A 95 11.33 -4.26 -1.34
N ARG A 96 11.36 -4.59 -0.06
CA ARG A 96 11.56 -5.96 0.42
C ARG A 96 10.25 -6.49 0.96
N ASN A 97 9.99 -7.77 0.72
CA ASN A 97 8.83 -8.41 1.35
C ASN A 97 9.00 -8.46 2.87
N ASN A 98 8.07 -7.83 3.59
CA ASN A 98 8.04 -7.78 5.05
C ASN A 98 6.72 -8.35 5.60
N LEU A 99 5.93 -9.02 4.77
CA LEU A 99 4.58 -9.47 5.12
C LEU A 99 4.58 -10.61 6.14
N ASP A 100 5.71 -11.34 6.25
CA ASP A 100 5.91 -12.38 7.25
C ASP A 100 6.19 -11.86 8.67
N ALA A 101 6.41 -10.54 8.82
CA ALA A 101 6.70 -9.93 10.12
C ALA A 101 5.48 -9.81 11.04
N ALA A 102 4.30 -10.22 10.60
CA ALA A 102 3.09 -10.26 11.42
C ALA A 102 3.18 -11.31 12.52
N SER A 103 2.60 -11.02 13.68
CA SER A 103 2.56 -11.94 14.84
C SER A 103 1.35 -12.88 14.83
N ALA A 104 0.39 -12.65 13.95
CA ALA A 104 -0.80 -13.47 13.80
C ALA A 104 -0.99 -13.94 12.34
N PRO A 105 -1.67 -15.07 12.11
CA PRO A 105 -2.13 -15.46 10.79
C PRO A 105 -3.14 -14.45 10.24
N TRP A 106 -3.35 -14.46 8.92
CA TRP A 106 -4.38 -13.67 8.29
C TRP A 106 -5.78 -14.02 8.78
N GLY A 107 -6.58 -12.99 9.01
CA GLY A 107 -8.02 -13.10 9.18
C GLY A 107 -8.78 -13.26 7.85
N PRO A 108 -10.11 -13.12 7.89
CA PRO A 108 -10.94 -13.30 6.69
C PRO A 108 -10.72 -12.21 5.62
N ILE A 109 -10.33 -11.02 6.01
CA ILE A 109 -10.03 -9.90 5.10
C ILE A 109 -8.53 -9.62 5.19
N ARG A 110 -7.86 -9.50 4.04
CA ARG A 110 -6.42 -9.27 3.92
C ARG A 110 -6.14 -7.97 3.19
N ILE A 111 -5.65 -6.99 3.92
CA ILE A 111 -5.30 -5.68 3.36
C ILE A 111 -3.78 -5.53 3.39
N VAL A 112 -3.19 -5.29 2.23
CA VAL A 112 -1.76 -4.99 2.11
C VAL A 112 -1.58 -3.57 1.59
N TYR A 113 -0.81 -2.78 2.34
CA TYR A 113 -0.28 -1.51 1.86
C TYR A 113 1.14 -1.72 1.32
N LEU A 114 1.34 -1.38 0.05
CA LEU A 114 2.66 -1.31 -0.57
C LEU A 114 3.09 0.17 -0.61
N GLN A 115 4.15 0.51 0.10
CA GLN A 115 4.61 1.89 0.19
C GLN A 115 6.13 1.98 0.27
N TYR A 116 6.70 3.06 -0.26
CA TYR A 116 8.12 3.34 -0.21
C TYR A 116 8.38 4.54 0.69
N ALA A 117 9.44 4.48 1.49
CA ALA A 117 9.78 5.58 2.39
C ALA A 117 10.13 6.88 1.66
N SER A 118 10.58 6.78 0.40
CA SER A 118 10.88 7.91 -0.47
C SER A 118 9.65 8.46 -1.21
N ASP A 119 8.44 7.92 -1.00
CA ASP A 119 7.24 8.36 -1.70
C ASP A 119 6.69 9.68 -1.10
N PRO A 120 6.83 10.82 -1.80
CA PRO A 120 6.38 12.11 -1.28
C PRO A 120 4.86 12.22 -1.25
N VAL A 121 4.12 11.42 -2.02
CA VAL A 121 2.65 11.43 -2.03
C VAL A 121 2.09 10.80 -0.76
N THR A 122 2.75 9.74 -0.30
CA THR A 122 2.35 9.01 0.92
C THR A 122 2.83 9.73 2.18
N PHE A 123 4.05 10.28 2.17
CA PHE A 123 4.69 10.83 3.37
C PHE A 123 4.76 12.35 3.44
N PHE A 124 4.05 13.06 2.56
CA PHE A 124 3.89 14.49 2.73
C PHE A 124 3.04 14.80 3.96
N GLU A 125 3.61 15.60 4.85
CA GLU A 125 2.87 16.15 5.98
C GLU A 125 3.03 17.66 6.02
N PRO A 126 1.94 18.43 6.09
CA PRO A 126 2.03 19.89 6.28
C PRO A 126 2.86 20.28 7.53
N SER A 127 2.88 19.42 8.54
CA SER A 127 3.71 19.60 9.73
C SER A 127 5.21 19.59 9.45
N SER A 128 5.68 19.02 8.33
CA SER A 128 7.09 18.98 7.91
C SER A 128 7.72 20.35 7.75
N PHE A 129 6.92 21.40 7.61
CA PHE A 129 7.39 22.78 7.57
C PHE A 129 7.95 23.27 8.92
N TYR A 130 7.52 22.69 10.03
CA TYR A 130 7.91 23.16 11.38
C TYR A 130 8.26 22.02 12.35
N ARG A 131 8.06 20.76 11.95
CA ARG A 131 8.36 19.57 12.76
C ARG A 131 8.98 18.47 11.89
N GLU A 132 10.00 17.79 12.42
CA GLU A 132 10.59 16.61 11.76
C GLU A 132 9.56 15.49 11.67
N PRO A 133 9.23 15.02 10.44
CA PRO A 133 8.29 13.94 10.26
C PRO A 133 8.85 12.59 10.72
N ASP A 134 7.97 11.70 11.13
CA ASP A 134 8.35 10.41 11.73
C ASP A 134 9.08 9.48 10.75
N TRP A 135 8.74 9.54 9.45
CA TRP A 135 9.41 8.72 8.44
C TRP A 135 10.90 9.07 8.24
N MET A 136 11.32 10.28 8.61
CA MET A 136 12.73 10.69 8.59
C MET A 136 13.52 10.19 9.80
N LYS A 137 12.86 9.75 10.87
CA LYS A 137 13.50 9.24 12.07
C LYS A 137 14.09 7.85 11.85
N VAL A 138 15.02 7.45 12.71
CA VAL A 138 15.63 6.12 12.70
C VAL A 138 14.64 5.07 13.27
N PRO A 139 14.51 3.90 12.62
CA PRO A 139 15.19 3.44 11.41
C PRO A 139 14.57 4.04 10.14
N ARG A 140 15.41 4.59 9.28
CA ARG A 140 15.00 5.14 7.98
C ARG A 140 14.73 4.05 6.96
N GLY A 141 13.88 4.36 5.99
CA GLY A 141 13.68 3.50 4.83
C GLY A 141 14.95 3.33 3.99
N PRO A 142 15.11 2.17 3.34
CA PRO A 142 16.31 1.85 2.58
C PRO A 142 16.53 2.74 1.35
N ASP A 143 15.48 3.39 0.91
CA ASP A 143 15.41 4.30 -0.24
C ASP A 143 15.47 5.78 0.15
N VAL A 144 15.65 6.08 1.44
CA VAL A 144 15.85 7.45 1.96
C VAL A 144 17.32 7.66 2.28
N SER A 145 17.92 8.70 1.70
CA SER A 145 19.33 9.02 1.93
C SER A 145 19.64 9.18 3.42
N PRO A 146 20.70 8.52 3.95
CA PRO A 146 21.14 8.72 5.33
C PRO A 146 21.67 10.13 5.58
N ALA A 147 22.04 10.86 4.53
CA ALA A 147 22.50 12.23 4.60
C ALA A 147 21.36 13.25 4.66
N LEU A 148 20.12 12.82 4.38
CA LEU A 148 18.96 13.71 4.44
C LEU A 148 18.79 14.24 5.87
N ARG A 149 18.64 15.54 6.01
CA ARG A 149 18.40 16.21 7.30
C ARG A 149 17.17 17.06 7.21
N TRP A 150 16.42 17.09 8.29
CA TRP A 150 15.29 17.97 8.39
C TRP A 150 15.73 19.40 8.71
N PHE A 151 15.16 20.36 7.98
CA PHE A 151 15.27 21.79 8.24
C PHE A 151 13.89 22.43 8.19
N PRO A 152 13.53 23.27 9.16
CA PRO A 152 12.26 24.00 9.13
C PRO A 152 12.06 24.71 7.80
N ILE A 153 10.84 24.68 7.29
CA ILE A 153 10.41 25.28 6.00
C ILE A 153 11.06 24.59 4.80
N VAL A 154 12.40 24.44 4.77
CA VAL A 154 13.13 23.89 3.62
C VAL A 154 12.68 22.47 3.29
N THR A 155 12.60 21.59 4.29
CA THR A 155 12.15 20.21 4.07
C THR A 155 10.71 20.14 3.57
N GLY A 156 9.81 20.99 4.09
CA GLY A 156 8.44 21.06 3.60
C GLY A 156 8.37 21.52 2.13
N LEU A 157 9.19 22.49 1.73
CA LEU A 157 9.29 22.94 0.33
C LEU A 157 9.89 21.86 -0.58
N GLN A 158 10.91 21.12 -0.12
CA GLN A 158 11.47 19.98 -0.85
C GLN A 158 10.42 18.91 -1.09
N LEU A 159 9.69 18.49 -0.06
CA LEU A 159 8.62 17.49 -0.20
C LEU A 159 7.52 17.95 -1.14
N ALA A 160 7.14 19.23 -1.11
CA ALA A 160 6.16 19.79 -2.04
C ALA A 160 6.68 19.75 -3.50
N ALA A 161 7.95 20.05 -3.72
CA ALA A 161 8.58 19.96 -5.04
C ALA A 161 8.68 18.48 -5.49
N ASP A 162 9.10 17.57 -4.60
CA ASP A 162 9.19 16.14 -4.88
C ASP A 162 7.81 15.54 -5.21
N MET A 163 6.74 16.02 -4.57
CA MET A 163 5.37 15.60 -4.89
C MET A 163 4.96 16.01 -6.31
N MET A 164 5.37 17.19 -6.80
CA MET A 164 5.15 17.60 -8.19
C MET A 164 5.94 16.73 -9.18
N LEU A 165 7.07 16.17 -8.76
CA LEU A 165 7.97 15.33 -9.54
C LEU A 165 7.85 13.84 -9.20
N ALA A 166 6.82 13.44 -8.47
CA ALA A 166 6.69 12.09 -7.90
C ALA A 166 6.74 10.95 -8.94
N THR A 167 6.39 11.23 -10.19
CA THR A 167 6.42 10.27 -11.31
C THR A 167 7.70 10.32 -12.13
N THR A 168 8.72 11.08 -11.73
CA THR A 168 10.01 11.17 -12.45
C THR A 168 11.12 10.34 -11.81
N ALA A 169 10.86 9.73 -10.66
CA ALA A 169 11.80 8.86 -9.98
C ALA A 169 12.07 7.58 -10.80
N PRO A 170 13.20 6.90 -10.58
CA PRO A 170 13.41 5.56 -11.12
C PRO A 170 12.36 4.57 -10.57
N ILE A 171 12.02 3.54 -11.37
CA ILE A 171 11.12 2.48 -10.93
C ILE A 171 11.66 1.81 -9.67
N GLY A 172 10.80 1.64 -8.65
CA GLY A 172 11.18 1.12 -7.35
C GLY A 172 11.52 2.20 -6.32
N TYR A 173 11.39 3.49 -6.69
CA TYR A 173 11.61 4.65 -5.83
C TYR A 173 10.49 5.68 -5.97
N GLY A 174 10.31 6.50 -4.94
CA GLY A 174 9.28 7.53 -4.93
C GLY A 174 7.89 6.95 -5.15
N HIS A 175 7.14 7.55 -6.06
CA HIS A 175 5.78 7.11 -6.40
C HIS A 175 5.71 6.14 -7.59
N LEU A 176 6.86 5.59 -8.05
CA LEU A 176 6.95 4.61 -9.13
C LEU A 176 7.19 3.19 -8.59
N TYR A 177 6.12 2.50 -8.31
CA TYR A 177 6.14 1.16 -7.73
C TYR A 177 6.57 0.09 -8.73
N ALA A 178 7.57 -0.71 -8.34
CA ALA A 178 8.11 -1.76 -9.20
C ALA A 178 7.17 -2.98 -9.27
N PRO A 179 6.97 -3.56 -10.46
CA PRO A 179 6.06 -4.69 -10.66
C PRO A 179 6.39 -5.91 -9.80
N GLU A 180 7.67 -6.18 -9.55
CA GLU A 180 8.13 -7.29 -8.72
C GLU A 180 7.63 -7.20 -7.27
N HIS A 181 7.43 -6.00 -6.73
CA HIS A 181 6.93 -5.81 -5.37
C HIS A 181 5.42 -6.07 -5.27
N TYR A 182 4.68 -5.85 -6.36
CA TYR A 182 3.27 -6.20 -6.44
C TYR A 182 3.03 -7.71 -6.39
N ILE A 183 3.96 -8.50 -6.94
CA ILE A 183 3.82 -9.96 -6.99
C ILE A 183 3.74 -10.55 -5.57
N ASP A 184 4.65 -10.15 -4.67
CA ASP A 184 4.64 -10.60 -3.29
C ASP A 184 3.35 -10.16 -2.56
N ALA A 185 2.98 -8.90 -2.75
CA ALA A 185 1.78 -8.36 -2.13
C ALA A 185 0.50 -9.08 -2.60
N TRP A 186 0.39 -9.36 -3.91
CA TRP A 186 -0.74 -10.09 -4.45
C TRP A 186 -0.80 -11.56 -4.00
N ILE A 187 0.33 -12.23 -3.86
CA ILE A 187 0.39 -13.60 -3.33
C ILE A 187 -0.19 -13.61 -1.92
N GLU A 188 0.20 -12.65 -1.07
CA GLU A 188 -0.32 -12.56 0.30
C GLU A 188 -1.82 -12.20 0.35
N VAL A 189 -2.28 -11.29 -0.49
CA VAL A 189 -3.70 -10.89 -0.52
C VAL A 189 -4.58 -12.01 -1.04
N THR A 190 -4.18 -12.67 -2.13
CA THR A 190 -5.04 -13.65 -2.81
C THR A 190 -4.87 -15.06 -2.30
N GLN A 191 -3.72 -15.40 -1.70
CA GLN A 191 -3.36 -16.74 -1.27
C GLN A 191 -3.70 -17.79 -2.34
N PRO A 192 -3.03 -17.70 -3.51
CA PRO A 192 -3.24 -18.67 -4.58
C PRO A 192 -2.78 -20.08 -4.14
N PRO A 193 -3.13 -21.13 -4.89
CA PRO A 193 -2.48 -22.42 -4.71
C PRO A 193 -0.95 -22.27 -4.67
N PRO A 194 -0.23 -23.09 -3.91
CA PRO A 194 1.21 -22.96 -3.79
C PRO A 194 1.92 -22.91 -5.14
N VAL A 195 2.70 -21.85 -5.35
CA VAL A 195 3.56 -21.67 -6.52
C VAL A 195 5.00 -21.82 -6.04
N ASP A 196 5.82 -22.57 -6.77
CA ASP A 196 7.21 -22.77 -6.39
C ASP A 196 8.01 -21.47 -6.46
N ALA A 197 9.01 -21.34 -5.59
CA ALA A 197 9.81 -20.14 -5.45
C ALA A 197 10.56 -19.76 -6.74
N ASP A 198 10.95 -20.74 -7.57
CA ASP A 198 11.65 -20.54 -8.81
C ASP A 198 10.72 -19.91 -9.86
N THR A 199 9.49 -20.34 -9.94
CA THR A 199 8.47 -19.71 -10.81
C THR A 199 8.19 -18.26 -10.40
N ILE A 200 8.09 -17.98 -9.10
CA ILE A 200 7.93 -16.60 -8.59
C ILE A 200 9.16 -15.75 -8.96
N ALA A 201 10.37 -16.28 -8.76
CA ALA A 201 11.60 -15.57 -9.11
C ALA A 201 11.68 -15.26 -10.62
N ARG A 202 11.32 -16.22 -11.48
CA ARG A 202 11.28 -16.00 -12.94
C ARG A 202 10.23 -14.96 -13.33
N LEU A 203 9.05 -14.97 -12.71
CA LEU A 203 8.02 -13.97 -12.97
C LEU A 203 8.49 -12.57 -12.58
N LYS A 204 9.12 -12.42 -11.42
CA LYS A 204 9.71 -11.15 -10.98
C LYS A 204 10.79 -10.66 -11.94
N ALA A 205 11.72 -11.54 -12.32
CA ALA A 205 12.78 -11.20 -13.27
C ALA A 205 12.23 -10.78 -14.64
N PHE A 206 11.20 -11.48 -15.15
CA PHE A 206 10.54 -11.12 -16.40
C PHE A 206 9.89 -9.73 -16.32
N GLN A 207 9.18 -9.44 -15.24
CA GLN A 207 8.56 -8.13 -15.06
C GLN A 207 9.60 -7.01 -14.89
N ALA A 208 10.63 -7.24 -14.10
CA ALA A 208 11.71 -6.28 -13.92
C ALA A 208 12.44 -5.95 -15.26
N ALA A 209 12.65 -6.96 -16.12
CA ALA A 209 13.28 -6.75 -17.43
C ALA A 209 12.39 -5.98 -18.43
N ARG A 210 11.05 -6.07 -18.28
CA ARG A 210 10.10 -5.41 -19.18
C ARG A 210 9.96 -3.91 -18.91
N PHE A 211 10.18 -3.48 -17.68
CA PHE A 211 9.92 -2.11 -17.22
C PHE A 211 11.20 -1.32 -16.87
N ARG A 212 12.37 -1.91 -17.07
CA ARG A 212 13.67 -1.23 -17.00
C ARG A 212 14.18 -0.96 -18.42
#